data_b2405744023f8a5950db728452dfa9f7
#
_entry.id   b2405744023f8a5950db728452dfa9f7
#
_cell.length_a   1.000
_cell.length_b   1.000
_cell.length_c   1.000
_cell.angle_alpha   90.00
_cell.angle_beta   90.00
_cell.angle_gamma   90.00
#
_symmetry.space_group_name_H-M   'P 1'
#
loop_
_entity.id
_entity.type
_entity.pdbx_description
1 polymer ?
#
loop_
_entity_poly.entity_id
_entity_poly.type
_entity_poly.pdbx_seq_one_letter_code
_entity_poly.pdbx_strand_id
1 'polypeptide(L)'
;MDRATGTVLQPIPAKKKAAARVALVEVRETASRILAEGFRQFGVETIAIGRDAPQRFQMEKFDACVVKLAPAAEPVLQSARSSPSNFRMVIYGLGGSAQEAMSFSKYGVNAVFIEPLERQAVLKLVRSTQMLVLHEFRRYVRVPIITEVSLVLADGRRMTATSLEISAGGMSLKSVEPVSPDQGVEVSFALLTLPRIWVKGAITWWKPHSKTFGVRFDVNDDRRFRIRQWVESYLEC
;
A
#
# COMPACT_ATOMS: atom_id res chain seq x y z
N MET A 1 -36.16 -20.28 21.07
CA MET A 1 -34.78 -20.52 21.56
C MET A 1 -33.88 -20.67 20.35
N ASP A 2 -33.44 -19.53 19.82
CA ASP A 2 -32.56 -19.49 18.63
C ASP A 2 -31.12 -19.55 19.10
N ARG A 3 -30.45 -20.65 18.78
CA ARG A 3 -28.99 -20.77 18.94
C ARG A 3 -28.30 -19.96 17.84
N ALA A 4 -27.77 -18.81 18.20
CA ALA A 4 -26.81 -18.10 17.39
C ALA A 4 -25.55 -18.96 17.25
N THR A 5 -25.39 -19.59 16.08
CA THR A 5 -24.14 -20.25 15.67
C THR A 5 -23.11 -19.15 15.39
N GLY A 6 -22.31 -18.81 16.39
CA GLY A 6 -21.17 -17.92 16.23
C GLY A 6 -20.15 -18.57 15.29
N THR A 7 -19.98 -18.01 14.11
CA THR A 7 -18.90 -18.37 13.20
C THR A 7 -17.58 -18.00 13.86
N VAL A 8 -16.82 -19.01 14.27
CA VAL A 8 -15.47 -18.82 14.82
C VAL A 8 -14.55 -18.42 13.67
N LEU A 9 -14.12 -17.17 13.68
CA LEU A 9 -13.09 -16.66 12.77
C LEU A 9 -11.76 -17.34 13.11
N GLN A 10 -11.29 -18.24 12.24
CA GLN A 10 -9.94 -18.77 12.36
C GLN A 10 -8.94 -17.75 11.78
N PRO A 11 -7.91 -17.36 12.53
CA PRO A 11 -6.84 -16.54 11.97
C PRO A 11 -6.08 -17.33 10.92
N ILE A 12 -5.98 -16.80 9.72
CA ILE A 12 -5.10 -17.33 8.69
C ILE A 12 -3.66 -17.16 9.19
N PRO A 13 -2.80 -18.20 9.12
CA PRO A 13 -1.43 -18.11 9.58
C PRO A 13 -0.74 -16.91 8.94
N ALA A 14 -0.14 -16.06 9.76
CA ALA A 14 0.49 -14.82 9.35
C ALA A 14 1.56 -15.09 8.30
N LYS A 15 1.30 -14.71 7.05
CA LYS A 15 2.38 -14.45 6.09
C LYS A 15 3.31 -13.43 6.73
N LYS A 16 4.64 -13.61 6.53
CA LYS A 16 5.69 -12.68 6.96
C LYS A 16 5.16 -11.25 7.02
N LYS A 17 5.28 -10.59 8.18
CA LYS A 17 4.74 -9.24 8.42
C LYS A 17 5.11 -8.35 7.24
N ALA A 18 4.12 -7.74 6.62
CA ALA A 18 4.35 -6.88 5.47
C ALA A 18 5.17 -5.67 5.94
N ALA A 19 6.33 -5.45 5.36
CA ALA A 19 7.19 -4.31 5.62
C ALA A 19 7.16 -3.34 4.45
N ALA A 20 7.34 -2.04 4.73
CA ALA A 20 7.55 -1.05 3.68
C ALA A 20 8.83 -1.39 2.89
N ARG A 21 8.80 -1.19 1.58
CA ARG A 21 9.86 -1.60 0.65
C ARG A 21 10.48 -0.40 -0.05
N VAL A 22 11.79 -0.25 0.06
CA VAL A 22 12.56 0.79 -0.61
C VAL A 22 13.47 0.17 -1.69
N ALA A 23 13.32 0.62 -2.92
CA ALA A 23 14.19 0.25 -4.03
C ALA A 23 15.50 1.04 -3.99
N LEU A 24 16.64 0.38 -3.95
CA LEU A 24 17.96 1.00 -4.11
C LEU A 24 18.41 0.80 -5.57
N VAL A 25 18.22 1.83 -6.40
CA VAL A 25 18.40 1.72 -7.86
C VAL A 25 19.83 2.07 -8.24
N GLU A 26 20.58 1.09 -8.75
CA GLU A 26 21.99 1.19 -9.19
C GLU A 26 22.89 1.87 -8.15
N VAL A 27 22.58 1.67 -6.86
CA VAL A 27 23.36 2.20 -5.75
C VAL A 27 24.59 1.32 -5.54
N ARG A 28 25.78 1.94 -5.39
CA ARG A 28 27.03 1.23 -5.11
C ARG A 28 26.92 0.42 -3.82
N GLU A 29 27.57 -0.73 -3.73
CA GLU A 29 27.43 -1.66 -2.61
C GLU A 29 27.73 -1.01 -1.24
N THR A 30 28.78 -0.19 -1.14
CA THR A 30 29.13 0.52 0.09
C THR A 30 28.00 1.46 0.55
N ALA A 31 27.43 2.25 -0.36
CA ALA A 31 26.32 3.14 -0.10
C ALA A 31 25.02 2.36 0.20
N SER A 32 24.77 1.29 -0.54
CA SER A 32 23.63 0.40 -0.35
C SER A 32 23.61 -0.19 1.07
N ARG A 33 24.76 -0.60 1.59
CA ARG A 33 24.90 -1.15 2.94
C ARG A 33 24.55 -0.13 4.02
N ILE A 34 25.03 1.12 3.89
CA ILE A 34 24.73 2.20 4.83
C ILE A 34 23.24 2.57 4.80
N LEU A 35 22.66 2.68 3.60
CA LEU A 35 21.24 2.98 3.41
C LEU A 35 20.37 1.86 3.97
N ALA A 36 20.67 0.60 3.64
CA ALA A 36 19.93 -0.57 4.11
C ALA A 36 19.92 -0.64 5.64
N GLU A 37 21.05 -0.36 6.29
CA GLU A 37 21.14 -0.32 7.74
C GLU A 37 20.29 0.83 8.32
N GLY A 38 20.32 2.01 7.69
CA GLY A 38 19.51 3.15 8.09
C GLY A 38 18.01 2.89 8.00
N PHE A 39 17.54 2.34 6.89
CA PHE A 39 16.12 2.01 6.71
C PHE A 39 15.66 0.86 7.62
N ARG A 40 16.49 -0.16 7.82
CA ARG A 40 16.17 -1.31 8.69
C ARG A 40 15.89 -0.89 10.14
N GLN A 41 16.55 0.15 10.67
CA GLN A 41 16.27 0.65 12.03
C GLN A 41 14.84 1.15 12.21
N PHE A 42 14.15 1.47 11.11
CA PHE A 42 12.75 1.92 11.10
C PHE A 42 11.79 0.86 10.53
N GLY A 43 12.21 -0.41 10.50
CA GLY A 43 11.38 -1.52 10.03
C GLY A 43 11.08 -1.51 8.54
N VAL A 44 11.92 -0.81 7.74
CA VAL A 44 11.77 -0.69 6.29
C VAL A 44 12.75 -1.62 5.59
N GLU A 45 12.26 -2.44 4.67
CA GLU A 45 13.07 -3.37 3.88
C GLU A 45 13.64 -2.66 2.65
N THR A 46 14.91 -2.93 2.33
CA THR A 46 15.55 -2.40 1.11
C THR A 46 15.80 -3.51 0.10
N ILE A 47 15.62 -3.19 -1.18
CA ILE A 47 15.81 -4.12 -2.30
C ILE A 47 16.72 -3.46 -3.31
N ALA A 48 17.86 -4.07 -3.56
CA ALA A 48 18.76 -3.61 -4.61
C ALA A 48 18.15 -3.92 -5.99
N ILE A 49 18.15 -2.93 -6.85
CA ILE A 49 17.60 -3.01 -8.22
C ILE A 49 18.63 -2.47 -9.20
N GLY A 50 18.81 -3.19 -10.30
CA GLY A 50 19.70 -2.80 -11.38
C GLY A 50 19.01 -1.96 -12.46
N ARG A 51 19.49 -2.11 -13.70
CA ARG A 51 18.98 -1.41 -14.90
C ARG A 51 17.54 -1.76 -15.27
N ASP A 52 17.00 -2.83 -14.70
CA ASP A 52 15.61 -3.28 -14.87
C ASP A 52 14.60 -2.47 -14.01
N ALA A 53 15.07 -1.45 -13.27
CA ALA A 53 14.23 -0.63 -12.40
C ALA A 53 12.97 -0.07 -13.09
N PRO A 54 13.01 0.47 -14.34
CA PRO A 54 11.82 0.97 -15.01
C PRO A 54 10.75 -0.11 -15.19
N GLN A 55 11.14 -1.33 -15.59
CA GLN A 55 10.23 -2.46 -15.78
C GLN A 55 9.65 -2.94 -14.43
N ARG A 56 10.51 -3.06 -13.41
CA ARG A 56 10.08 -3.48 -12.08
C ARG A 56 9.10 -2.51 -11.45
N PHE A 57 9.25 -1.20 -11.67
CA PHE A 57 8.31 -0.22 -11.17
C PHE A 57 6.92 -0.31 -11.81
N GLN A 58 6.80 -0.88 -13.01
CA GLN A 58 5.50 -1.16 -13.61
C GLN A 58 4.85 -2.43 -13.05
N MET A 59 5.65 -3.40 -12.60
CA MET A 59 5.18 -4.73 -12.20
C MET A 59 5.08 -4.92 -10.68
N GLU A 60 5.94 -4.25 -9.91
CA GLU A 60 6.04 -4.42 -8.47
C GLU A 60 5.75 -3.11 -7.73
N LYS A 61 5.20 -3.23 -6.51
CA LYS A 61 4.99 -2.09 -5.62
C LYS A 61 6.23 -1.83 -4.76
N PHE A 62 6.64 -0.56 -4.73
CA PHE A 62 7.62 0.00 -3.81
C PHE A 62 7.04 1.24 -3.11
N ASP A 63 7.40 1.46 -1.86
CA ASP A 63 6.89 2.59 -1.08
C ASP A 63 7.83 3.79 -1.17
N ALA A 64 9.11 3.50 -1.47
CA ALA A 64 10.09 4.52 -1.81
C ALA A 64 11.16 3.97 -2.77
N CYS A 65 11.95 4.86 -3.36
CA CYS A 65 13.19 4.51 -4.04
C CYS A 65 14.31 5.50 -3.69
N VAL A 66 15.54 5.00 -3.73
CA VAL A 66 16.75 5.81 -3.73
C VAL A 66 17.39 5.67 -5.11
N VAL A 67 17.66 6.78 -5.77
CA VAL A 67 18.24 6.82 -7.11
C VAL A 67 19.32 7.90 -7.19
N LYS A 68 20.44 7.57 -7.84
CA LYS A 68 21.52 8.55 -8.05
C LYS A 68 21.02 9.66 -8.98
N LEU A 69 21.14 10.93 -8.56
CA LEU A 69 20.73 12.09 -9.35
C LEU A 69 21.77 12.34 -10.48
N ALA A 70 21.49 11.76 -11.62
CA ALA A 70 22.26 11.90 -12.85
C ALA A 70 21.30 11.80 -14.05
N PRO A 71 21.67 12.26 -15.25
CA PRO A 71 20.79 12.17 -16.42
C PRO A 71 20.20 10.78 -16.68
N ALA A 72 20.94 9.72 -16.36
CA ALA A 72 20.48 8.34 -16.46
C ALA A 72 19.32 7.98 -15.51
N ALA A 73 19.05 8.79 -14.48
CA ALA A 73 17.92 8.58 -13.58
C ALA A 73 16.55 8.95 -14.19
N GLU A 74 16.54 9.76 -15.24
CA GLU A 74 15.29 10.30 -15.79
C GLU A 74 14.30 9.22 -16.25
N PRO A 75 14.69 8.18 -17.01
CA PRO A 75 13.77 7.10 -17.38
C PRO A 75 13.22 6.33 -16.17
N VAL A 76 14.05 6.15 -15.13
CA VAL A 76 13.64 5.48 -13.88
C VAL A 76 12.58 6.30 -13.16
N LEU A 77 12.82 7.59 -12.98
CA LEU A 77 11.90 8.51 -12.30
C LEU A 77 10.59 8.68 -13.08
N GLN A 78 10.66 8.75 -14.39
CA GLN A 78 9.49 8.80 -15.24
C GLN A 78 8.67 7.53 -15.14
N SER A 79 9.30 6.36 -15.17
CA SER A 79 8.62 5.08 -14.98
C SER A 79 7.95 4.99 -13.61
N ALA A 80 8.63 5.46 -12.56
CA ALA A 80 8.06 5.53 -11.22
C ALA A 80 6.77 6.36 -11.20
N ARG A 81 6.76 7.54 -11.80
CA ARG A 81 5.62 8.46 -11.81
C ARG A 81 4.49 8.05 -12.75
N SER A 82 4.77 7.26 -13.79
CA SER A 82 3.75 6.71 -14.69
C SER A 82 3.18 5.37 -14.21
N SER A 83 3.78 4.74 -13.20
CA SER A 83 3.31 3.46 -12.67
C SER A 83 2.01 3.61 -11.88
N PRO A 84 0.97 2.81 -12.15
CA PRO A 84 -0.29 2.85 -11.40
C PRO A 84 -0.13 2.60 -9.89
N SER A 85 0.87 1.80 -9.50
CA SER A 85 1.13 1.45 -8.11
C SER A 85 2.19 2.33 -7.42
N ASN A 86 3.10 2.95 -8.19
CA ASN A 86 4.26 3.66 -7.65
C ASN A 86 4.25 5.18 -7.86
N PHE A 87 3.25 5.74 -8.57
CA PHE A 87 3.23 7.17 -8.91
C PHE A 87 3.34 8.12 -7.70
N ARG A 88 3.04 7.65 -6.50
CA ARG A 88 3.16 8.40 -5.24
C ARG A 88 4.31 7.94 -4.35
N MET A 89 5.12 6.96 -4.78
CA MET A 89 6.22 6.52 -3.93
C MET A 89 7.17 7.66 -3.59
N VAL A 90 7.76 7.58 -2.41
CA VAL A 90 8.74 8.56 -1.93
C VAL A 90 10.03 8.41 -2.74
N ILE A 91 10.54 9.50 -3.30
CA ILE A 91 11.78 9.50 -4.06
C ILE A 91 12.88 10.18 -3.24
N TYR A 92 13.95 9.44 -3.02
CA TYR A 92 15.19 9.95 -2.47
C TYR A 92 16.23 10.07 -3.59
N GLY A 93 16.80 11.25 -3.73
CA GLY A 93 18.01 11.44 -4.51
C GLY A 93 19.24 10.94 -3.76
N LEU A 94 20.23 10.46 -4.47
CA LEU A 94 21.55 10.12 -3.93
C LEU A 94 22.62 10.92 -4.64
N GLY A 95 23.44 11.64 -3.88
CA GLY A 95 24.49 12.51 -4.42
C GLY A 95 23.90 13.73 -5.14
N GLY A 96 24.80 14.46 -5.78
CA GLY A 96 24.43 15.65 -6.50
C GLY A 96 24.46 16.94 -5.68
N SER A 97 24.59 18.04 -6.40
CA SER A 97 24.44 19.38 -5.84
C SER A 97 22.96 19.74 -5.67
N ALA A 98 22.67 20.80 -4.92
CA ALA A 98 21.32 21.36 -4.82
C ALA A 98 20.74 21.69 -6.20
N GLN A 99 21.57 22.15 -7.14
CA GLN A 99 21.16 22.47 -8.50
C GLN A 99 20.76 21.23 -9.30
N GLU A 100 21.49 20.12 -9.16
CA GLU A 100 21.10 18.83 -9.77
C GLU A 100 19.80 18.31 -9.16
N ALA A 101 19.63 18.40 -7.83
CA ALA A 101 18.37 18.02 -7.20
C ALA A 101 17.18 18.84 -7.73
N MET A 102 17.38 20.14 -7.97
CA MET A 102 16.37 21.01 -8.56
C MET A 102 15.98 20.60 -9.98
N SER A 103 16.91 20.12 -10.81
CA SER A 103 16.60 19.66 -12.18
C SER A 103 15.65 18.46 -12.21
N PHE A 104 15.62 17.66 -11.12
CA PHE A 104 14.71 16.53 -10.94
C PHE A 104 13.44 16.86 -10.12
N SER A 105 13.23 18.14 -9.75
CA SER A 105 12.06 18.57 -8.98
C SER A 105 10.73 18.23 -9.66
N LYS A 106 10.68 18.24 -10.99
CA LYS A 106 9.52 17.81 -11.79
C LYS A 106 9.04 16.38 -11.49
N TYR A 107 9.95 15.53 -10.97
CA TYR A 107 9.61 14.17 -10.54
C TYR A 107 9.24 14.09 -9.06
N GLY A 108 9.20 15.21 -8.32
CA GLY A 108 8.84 15.24 -6.92
C GLY A 108 9.83 14.48 -6.03
N VAL A 109 11.13 14.78 -6.15
CA VAL A 109 12.16 14.29 -5.22
C VAL A 109 11.86 14.84 -3.83
N ASN A 110 11.69 13.94 -2.86
CA ASN A 110 11.26 14.30 -1.51
C ASN A 110 12.42 14.69 -0.59
N ALA A 111 13.59 14.06 -0.78
CA ALA A 111 14.79 14.33 0.00
C ALA A 111 16.03 13.85 -0.75
N VAL A 112 17.22 14.31 -0.33
CA VAL A 112 18.49 13.95 -0.98
C VAL A 112 19.49 13.50 0.08
N PHE A 113 20.07 12.32 -0.15
CA PHE A 113 21.23 11.84 0.58
C PHE A 113 22.49 12.43 -0.05
N ILE A 114 23.25 13.17 0.73
CA ILE A 114 24.50 13.81 0.28
C ILE A 114 25.65 12.79 0.35
N GLU A 115 26.45 12.68 -0.68
CA GLU A 115 27.67 11.89 -0.69
C GLU A 115 28.89 12.73 -0.25
N PRO A 116 29.83 12.18 0.54
CA PRO A 116 29.88 10.82 1.04
C PRO A 116 28.80 10.55 2.12
N LEU A 117 28.23 9.33 2.09
CA LEU A 117 27.17 8.99 3.04
C LEU A 117 27.74 8.84 4.46
N GLU A 118 27.28 9.66 5.37
CA GLU A 118 27.55 9.54 6.80
C GLU A 118 26.35 8.85 7.49
N ARG A 119 26.65 7.82 8.30
CA ARG A 119 25.62 7.02 9.00
C ARG A 119 24.63 7.89 9.78
N GLN A 120 25.13 8.89 10.52
CA GLN A 120 24.31 9.78 11.31
C GLN A 120 23.37 10.64 10.44
N ALA A 121 23.87 11.16 9.32
CA ALA A 121 23.10 11.95 8.37
C ALA A 121 22.00 11.10 7.71
N VAL A 122 22.32 9.86 7.32
CA VAL A 122 21.33 8.90 6.78
C VAL A 122 20.24 8.63 7.80
N LEU A 123 20.57 8.32 9.04
CA LEU A 123 19.59 8.05 10.10
C LEU A 123 18.69 9.25 10.36
N LYS A 124 19.27 10.46 10.41
CA LYS A 124 18.49 11.69 10.60
C LYS A 124 17.50 11.91 9.47
N LEU A 125 17.93 11.71 8.21
CA LEU A 125 17.07 11.91 7.05
C LEU A 125 15.96 10.84 6.98
N VAL A 126 16.30 9.57 7.20
CA VAL A 126 15.30 8.48 7.23
C VAL A 126 14.28 8.73 8.34
N ARG A 127 14.72 9.10 9.54
CA ARG A 127 13.82 9.43 10.66
C ARG A 127 12.85 10.56 10.31
N SER A 128 13.33 11.62 9.67
CA SER A 128 12.48 12.78 9.34
C SER A 128 11.47 12.49 8.23
N THR A 129 11.74 11.47 7.40
CA THR A 129 10.92 11.13 6.22
C THR A 129 10.19 9.79 6.33
N GLN A 130 10.45 8.99 7.39
CA GLN A 130 9.85 7.66 7.56
C GLN A 130 8.32 7.68 7.48
N MET A 131 7.69 8.72 8.03
CA MET A 131 6.23 8.83 8.01
C MET A 131 5.67 8.92 6.59
N LEU A 132 6.40 9.50 5.63
CA LEU A 132 6.00 9.53 4.22
C LEU A 132 6.01 8.12 3.63
N VAL A 133 7.08 7.36 3.90
CA VAL A 133 7.23 5.97 3.42
C VAL A 133 6.15 5.07 4.03
N LEU A 134 5.92 5.17 5.33
CA LEU A 134 4.89 4.39 6.02
C LEU A 134 3.47 4.79 5.58
N HIS A 135 3.22 6.07 5.30
CA HIS A 135 1.95 6.51 4.75
C HIS A 135 1.69 5.89 3.38
N GLU A 136 2.69 5.88 2.49
CA GLU A 136 2.55 5.25 1.18
C GLU A 136 2.36 3.73 1.29
N PHE A 137 3.11 3.06 2.17
CA PHE A 137 2.94 1.65 2.48
C PHE A 137 1.51 1.32 2.95
N ARG A 138 0.99 2.04 3.94
CA ARG A 138 -0.35 1.81 4.51
C ARG A 138 -1.48 1.93 3.48
N ARG A 139 -1.29 2.73 2.44
CA ARG A 139 -2.28 2.87 1.34
C ARG A 139 -2.49 1.57 0.56
N TYR A 140 -1.48 0.70 0.51
CA TYR A 140 -1.52 -0.54 -0.27
C TYR A 140 -1.66 -1.80 0.58
N VAL A 141 -1.68 -1.66 1.90
CA VAL A 141 -1.87 -2.81 2.79
C VAL A 141 -3.23 -3.44 2.56
N ARG A 142 -3.22 -4.75 2.41
CA ARG A 142 -4.39 -5.61 2.34
C ARG A 142 -4.28 -6.63 3.45
N VAL A 143 -5.22 -6.61 4.39
CA VAL A 143 -5.29 -7.57 5.49
C VAL A 143 -6.17 -8.73 5.01
N PRO A 144 -5.66 -9.96 4.91
CA PRO A 144 -6.48 -11.10 4.59
C PRO A 144 -7.44 -11.36 5.75
N ILE A 145 -8.73 -11.37 5.44
CA ILE A 145 -9.78 -11.65 6.42
C ILE A 145 -10.94 -12.37 5.75
N ILE A 146 -11.38 -13.45 6.36
CA ILE A 146 -12.53 -14.22 5.90
C ILE A 146 -13.69 -13.96 6.87
N THR A 147 -14.67 -13.20 6.42
CA THR A 147 -15.91 -12.94 7.15
C THR A 147 -17.07 -12.85 6.17
N GLU A 148 -18.27 -13.11 6.67
CA GLU A 148 -19.48 -12.89 5.89
C GLU A 148 -19.76 -11.40 5.77
N VAL A 149 -20.09 -10.97 4.58
CA VAL A 149 -20.41 -9.58 4.22
C VAL A 149 -21.80 -9.55 3.63
N SER A 150 -22.69 -8.78 4.24
CA SER A 150 -23.99 -8.46 3.68
C SER A 150 -23.88 -7.22 2.81
N LEU A 151 -24.50 -7.27 1.62
CA LEU A 151 -24.50 -6.17 0.66
C LEU A 151 -25.92 -5.76 0.34
N VAL A 152 -26.12 -4.45 0.23
CA VAL A 152 -27.33 -3.85 -0.32
C VAL A 152 -26.91 -3.03 -1.54
N LEU A 153 -27.35 -3.46 -2.71
CA LEU A 153 -27.02 -2.81 -3.99
C LEU A 153 -27.93 -1.58 -4.20
N ALA A 154 -27.52 -0.67 -5.06
CA ALA A 154 -28.28 0.56 -5.35
C ALA A 154 -29.70 0.29 -5.90
N ASP A 155 -29.93 -0.87 -6.51
CA ASP A 155 -31.23 -1.34 -7.00
C ASP A 155 -32.13 -1.95 -5.90
N GLY A 156 -31.65 -1.96 -4.65
CA GLY A 156 -32.36 -2.53 -3.49
C GLY A 156 -32.13 -4.04 -3.29
N ARG A 157 -31.48 -4.73 -4.19
CA ARG A 157 -31.15 -6.16 -4.02
C ARG A 157 -30.23 -6.35 -2.83
N ARG A 158 -30.47 -7.43 -2.09
CA ARG A 158 -29.63 -7.86 -0.97
C ARG A 158 -28.94 -9.16 -1.35
N MET A 159 -27.65 -9.22 -1.06
CA MET A 159 -26.86 -10.42 -1.29
C MET A 159 -25.83 -10.61 -0.18
N THR A 160 -25.27 -11.82 -0.11
CA THR A 160 -24.15 -12.13 0.78
C THR A 160 -22.90 -12.47 -0.02
N ALA A 161 -21.75 -12.15 0.53
CA ALA A 161 -20.46 -12.49 -0.03
C ALA A 161 -19.48 -12.84 1.10
N THR A 162 -18.37 -13.42 0.73
CA THR A 162 -17.26 -13.70 1.67
C THR A 162 -16.11 -12.75 1.37
N SER A 163 -15.59 -12.07 2.39
CA SER A 163 -14.39 -11.24 2.23
C SER A 163 -13.17 -12.12 1.98
N LEU A 164 -12.22 -11.59 1.20
CA LEU A 164 -10.91 -12.18 0.97
C LEU A 164 -9.83 -11.35 1.64
N GLU A 165 -9.92 -10.05 1.46
CA GLU A 165 -8.98 -9.07 2.05
C GLU A 165 -9.66 -7.71 2.23
N ILE A 166 -9.17 -6.93 3.17
CA ILE A 166 -9.63 -5.57 3.45
C ILE A 166 -8.47 -4.60 3.53
N SER A 167 -8.72 -3.38 3.13
CA SER A 167 -7.80 -2.24 3.26
C SER A 167 -8.53 -1.02 3.79
N ALA A 168 -7.81 0.05 4.09
CA ALA A 168 -8.42 1.33 4.48
C ALA A 168 -9.34 1.93 3.41
N GLY A 169 -9.20 1.54 2.15
CA GLY A 169 -9.97 2.10 1.03
C GLY A 169 -11.00 1.18 0.40
N GLY A 170 -11.06 -0.10 0.80
CA GLY A 170 -11.97 -1.06 0.18
C GLY A 170 -11.70 -2.49 0.57
N MET A 171 -12.44 -3.40 -0.02
CA MET A 171 -12.32 -4.83 0.20
C MET A 171 -12.50 -5.64 -1.07
N SER A 172 -11.93 -6.82 -1.10
CA SER A 172 -12.11 -7.82 -2.13
C SER A 172 -13.01 -8.92 -1.60
N LEU A 173 -14.00 -9.28 -2.38
CA LEU A 173 -15.10 -10.16 -2.01
C LEU A 173 -15.24 -11.31 -3.00
N LYS A 174 -15.79 -12.43 -2.54
CA LYS A 174 -16.19 -13.56 -3.37
C LYS A 174 -17.69 -13.79 -3.21
N SER A 175 -18.41 -13.88 -4.33
CA SER A 175 -19.85 -14.19 -4.34
C SER A 175 -20.19 -15.13 -5.49
N VAL A 176 -21.24 -15.92 -5.29
CA VAL A 176 -21.82 -16.76 -6.34
C VAL A 176 -22.62 -15.94 -7.35
N GLU A 177 -23.22 -14.85 -6.86
CA GLU A 177 -24.04 -13.96 -7.65
C GLU A 177 -23.18 -12.96 -8.44
N PRO A 178 -23.52 -12.70 -9.70
CA PRO A 178 -22.83 -11.69 -10.49
C PRO A 178 -23.16 -10.28 -10.00
N VAL A 179 -22.19 -9.40 -10.12
CA VAL A 179 -22.31 -7.96 -9.80
C VAL A 179 -21.82 -7.13 -10.98
N SER A 180 -22.31 -5.90 -11.07
CA SER A 180 -21.91 -4.95 -12.11
C SER A 180 -20.91 -3.93 -11.56
N PRO A 181 -19.81 -3.63 -12.28
CA PRO A 181 -18.94 -2.50 -11.96
C PRO A 181 -19.74 -1.18 -11.91
N ASP A 182 -19.19 -0.20 -11.18
CA ASP A 182 -19.74 1.14 -10.97
C ASP A 182 -21.09 1.20 -10.25
N GLN A 183 -21.61 0.05 -9.81
CA GLN A 183 -22.83 0.00 -9.00
C GLN A 183 -22.54 0.44 -7.56
N GLY A 184 -23.35 1.37 -7.04
CA GLY A 184 -23.32 1.75 -5.63
C GLY A 184 -23.72 0.59 -4.73
N VAL A 185 -23.09 0.48 -3.58
CA VAL A 185 -23.36 -0.59 -2.62
C VAL A 185 -23.14 -0.11 -1.19
N GLU A 186 -23.98 -0.58 -0.28
CA GLU A 186 -23.70 -0.52 1.15
C GLU A 186 -23.28 -1.91 1.62
N VAL A 187 -22.11 -2.01 2.27
CA VAL A 187 -21.58 -3.26 2.78
C VAL A 187 -21.59 -3.30 4.30
N SER A 188 -21.93 -4.45 4.86
CA SER A 188 -21.97 -4.66 6.30
C SER A 188 -21.22 -5.92 6.68
N PHE A 189 -20.28 -5.80 7.60
CA PHE A 189 -19.43 -6.89 8.04
C PHE A 189 -18.94 -6.67 9.48
N ALA A 190 -18.45 -7.73 10.10
CA ALA A 190 -17.79 -7.67 11.40
C ALA A 190 -16.29 -7.86 11.25
N LEU A 191 -15.51 -7.13 12.04
CA LEU A 191 -14.09 -7.33 12.23
C LEU A 191 -13.82 -7.79 13.67
N LEU A 192 -12.74 -8.52 13.89
CA LEU A 192 -12.28 -8.83 15.25
C LEU A 192 -12.09 -7.51 16.00
N THR A 193 -12.58 -7.44 17.23
CA THR A 193 -12.49 -6.26 18.12
C THR A 193 -13.36 -5.08 17.77
N LEU A 194 -14.12 -5.10 16.66
CA LEU A 194 -15.03 -4.02 16.30
C LEU A 194 -16.48 -4.50 16.21
N PRO A 195 -17.47 -3.65 16.59
CA PRO A 195 -18.87 -3.95 16.29
C PRO A 195 -19.09 -4.01 14.78
N ARG A 196 -20.22 -4.59 14.37
CA ARG A 196 -20.60 -4.64 12.95
C ARG A 196 -20.55 -3.26 12.33
N ILE A 197 -19.84 -3.15 11.23
CA ILE A 197 -19.64 -1.90 10.48
C ILE A 197 -20.54 -1.91 9.25
N TRP A 198 -21.11 -0.76 8.95
CA TRP A 198 -21.79 -0.45 7.70
C TRP A 198 -21.00 0.64 7.00
N VAL A 199 -20.73 0.49 5.72
CA VAL A 199 -20.02 1.52 4.95
C VAL A 199 -20.55 1.54 3.51
N LYS A 200 -20.70 2.74 2.97
CA LYS A 200 -21.06 2.96 1.57
C LYS A 200 -19.83 2.78 0.68
N GLY A 201 -20.07 2.39 -0.57
CA GLY A 201 -19.02 2.24 -1.56
C GLY A 201 -19.56 2.01 -2.95
N ALA A 202 -18.66 1.66 -3.85
CA ALA A 202 -18.99 1.26 -5.21
C ALA A 202 -18.20 0.02 -5.62
N ILE A 203 -18.81 -0.83 -6.40
CA ILE A 203 -18.15 -1.98 -7.01
C ILE A 203 -17.23 -1.46 -8.11
N THR A 204 -15.93 -1.76 -8.05
CA THR A 204 -14.94 -1.21 -8.97
C THR A 204 -14.51 -2.18 -10.05
N TRP A 205 -14.63 -3.48 -9.81
CA TRP A 205 -14.30 -4.53 -10.78
C TRP A 205 -15.01 -5.83 -10.42
N TRP A 206 -15.22 -6.67 -11.44
CA TRP A 206 -15.76 -8.02 -11.34
C TRP A 206 -14.92 -8.99 -12.17
N LYS A 207 -14.55 -10.14 -11.61
CA LYS A 207 -13.84 -11.23 -12.28
C LYS A 207 -14.72 -12.47 -12.31
N PRO A 208 -15.43 -12.74 -13.43
CA PRO A 208 -16.39 -13.85 -13.52
C PRO A 208 -15.79 -15.22 -13.20
N HIS A 209 -14.61 -15.52 -13.74
CA HIS A 209 -13.97 -16.83 -13.55
C HIS A 209 -13.69 -17.18 -12.09
N SER A 210 -13.23 -16.22 -11.30
CA SER A 210 -12.95 -16.41 -9.87
C SER A 210 -14.14 -16.07 -8.98
N LYS A 211 -15.21 -15.55 -9.55
CA LYS A 211 -16.40 -15.04 -8.84
C LYS A 211 -16.00 -14.02 -7.75
N THR A 212 -15.02 -13.17 -8.05
CA THR A 212 -14.49 -12.17 -7.12
C THR A 212 -14.73 -10.76 -7.64
N PHE A 213 -14.92 -9.83 -6.72
CA PHE A 213 -15.11 -8.41 -7.04
C PHE A 213 -14.48 -7.51 -5.97
N GLY A 214 -14.25 -6.28 -6.35
CA GLY A 214 -13.72 -5.26 -5.45
C GLY A 214 -14.75 -4.18 -5.16
N VAL A 215 -14.86 -3.84 -3.88
CA VAL A 215 -15.61 -2.69 -3.41
C VAL A 215 -14.65 -1.62 -2.94
N ARG A 216 -14.77 -0.41 -3.46
CA ARG A 216 -14.08 0.79 -2.97
C ARG A 216 -15.02 1.53 -2.04
N PHE A 217 -14.58 1.79 -0.81
CA PHE A 217 -15.37 2.56 0.16
C PHE A 217 -15.46 4.03 -0.24
N ASP A 218 -16.61 4.63 0.01
CA ASP A 218 -16.82 6.06 -0.23
C ASP A 218 -15.87 6.88 0.67
N VAL A 219 -15.15 7.81 0.05
CA VAL A 219 -14.21 8.67 0.77
C VAL A 219 -14.89 9.61 1.78
N ASN A 220 -16.17 9.92 1.55
CA ASN A 220 -16.98 10.80 2.38
C ASN A 220 -17.75 10.05 3.48
N ASP A 221 -17.64 8.72 3.55
CA ASP A 221 -18.26 7.94 4.62
C ASP A 221 -17.31 7.86 5.84
N ASP A 222 -17.62 8.60 6.89
CA ASP A 222 -16.79 8.65 8.11
C ASP A 222 -16.62 7.29 8.79
N ARG A 223 -17.54 6.36 8.56
CA ARG A 223 -17.49 5.00 9.15
C ARG A 223 -16.25 4.23 8.70
N ARG A 224 -15.69 4.56 7.50
CA ARG A 224 -14.41 3.99 7.03
C ARG A 224 -13.22 4.34 7.92
N PHE A 225 -13.29 5.39 8.75
CA PHE A 225 -12.21 5.75 9.67
C PHE A 225 -11.91 4.62 10.66
N ARG A 226 -12.95 3.93 11.16
CA ARG A 226 -12.79 2.77 12.05
C ARG A 226 -12.10 1.60 11.35
N ILE A 227 -12.41 1.38 10.05
CA ILE A 227 -11.75 0.35 9.24
C ILE A 227 -10.27 0.69 9.08
N ARG A 228 -9.97 1.95 8.79
CA ARG A 228 -8.60 2.42 8.66
C ARG A 228 -7.80 2.22 9.95
N GLN A 229 -8.33 2.62 11.09
CA GLN A 229 -7.69 2.41 12.40
C GLN A 229 -7.46 0.92 12.67
N TRP A 230 -8.43 0.07 12.36
CA TRP A 230 -8.29 -1.38 12.54
C TRP A 230 -7.19 -1.96 11.64
N VAL A 231 -7.11 -1.56 10.36
CA VAL A 231 -6.04 -1.99 9.46
C VAL A 231 -4.67 -1.50 9.97
N GLU A 232 -4.58 -0.29 10.49
CA GLU A 232 -3.36 0.26 11.07
C GLU A 232 -2.93 -0.52 12.33
N SER A 233 -3.86 -0.82 13.24
CA SER A 233 -3.54 -1.61 14.44
C SER A 233 -3.11 -3.04 14.12
N TYR A 234 -3.65 -3.65 13.06
CA TYR A 234 -3.22 -4.97 12.59
C TYR A 234 -1.75 -4.99 12.13
N LEU A 235 -1.22 -3.86 11.66
CA LEU A 235 0.18 -3.75 11.24
C LEU A 235 1.15 -3.55 12.41
N GLU A 236 0.65 -3.07 13.55
CA GLU A 236 1.45 -2.79 14.73
C GLU A 236 1.59 -4.03 15.65
N CYS A 237 0.70 -5.01 15.49
CA CYS A 237 0.79 -6.32 16.16
C CYS A 237 1.72 -7.28 15.43
#